data_1da9c6fdc2c15430ce097a912df97314
#
_entry.id   1da9c6fdc2c15430ce097a912df97314
#
_cell.length_a   1.000
_cell.length_b   1.000
_cell.length_c   1.000
_cell.angle_alpha   90.00
_cell.angle_beta   90.00
_cell.angle_gamma   90.00
#
_symmetry.space_group_name_H-M   'P 1'
#
loop_
_entity.id
_entity.type
_entity.pdbx_description
1 polymer ?
#
loop_
_entity_poly.entity_id
_entity_poly.type
_entity_poly.pdbx_seq_one_letter_code
_entity_poly.pdbx_strand_id
1 'polypeptide(L)'
;MSVKMKGAEFKSYYHDDQYWVQDAWHEDHVIKVNGEYVEDVIDDEIPNDADVVIESGVVYIPSQTDSGRVEKEVSLVTHFKNWRKQNKFSFIVVTVEKDKAAEVRQALKSIPGVIEVKGD
;
A
#
# COMPACT_ATOMS: atom_id res chain seq x y z
N MET A 1 -5.19 0.80 17.16
CA MET A 1 -6.00 0.49 15.96
C MET A 1 -5.06 0.04 14.85
N SER A 2 -5.39 -1.02 14.14
CA SER A 2 -4.54 -1.54 13.06
C SER A 2 -5.35 -1.69 11.77
N VAL A 3 -4.64 -1.83 10.65
CA VAL A 3 -5.28 -2.07 9.35
C VAL A 3 -4.52 -3.17 8.63
N LYS A 4 -5.26 -4.04 7.96
CA LYS A 4 -4.71 -5.18 7.22
C LYS A 4 -4.91 -4.99 5.72
N MET A 5 -3.95 -5.48 4.94
CA MET A 5 -3.99 -5.41 3.49
C MET A 5 -3.08 -6.47 2.88
N LYS A 6 -3.19 -6.69 1.58
CA LYS A 6 -2.21 -7.50 0.86
C LYS A 6 -1.04 -6.64 0.42
N GLY A 7 0.11 -7.26 0.18
CA GLY A 7 1.31 -6.56 -0.23
C GLY A 7 1.12 -5.70 -1.48
N ALA A 8 0.33 -6.18 -2.45
CA ALA A 8 0.04 -5.42 -3.66
C ALA A 8 -0.66 -4.09 -3.35
N GLU A 9 -1.61 -4.10 -2.43
CA GLU A 9 -2.31 -2.88 -2.02
C GLU A 9 -1.38 -1.95 -1.24
N PHE A 10 -0.59 -2.51 -0.33
CA PHE A 10 0.37 -1.72 0.44
C PHE A 10 1.37 -1.00 -0.47
N LYS A 11 1.93 -1.71 -1.45
CA LYS A 11 2.90 -1.12 -2.38
C LYS A 11 2.26 -0.04 -3.24
N SER A 12 1.02 -0.25 -3.69
CA SER A 12 0.29 0.75 -4.47
C SER A 12 0.08 2.04 -3.67
N TYR A 13 -0.26 1.91 -2.40
CA TYR A 13 -0.39 3.03 -1.48
C TYR A 13 0.96 3.71 -1.25
N TYR A 14 1.98 2.92 -0.95
CA TYR A 14 3.29 3.43 -0.57
C TYR A 14 3.99 4.19 -1.71
N HIS A 15 3.69 3.82 -2.94
CA HIS A 15 4.27 4.43 -4.14
C HIS A 15 3.37 5.45 -4.82
N ASP A 16 2.24 5.79 -4.22
CA ASP A 16 1.32 6.76 -4.82
C ASP A 16 1.82 8.18 -4.57
N ASP A 17 2.67 8.67 -5.45
CA ASP A 17 3.29 10.00 -5.34
C ASP A 17 2.27 11.14 -5.41
N GLN A 18 1.10 10.90 -5.97
CA GLN A 18 0.04 11.89 -5.98
C GLN A 18 -0.64 12.02 -4.62
N TYR A 19 -0.69 10.93 -3.87
CA TYR A 19 -1.28 10.91 -2.53
C TYR A 19 -0.26 11.35 -1.47
N TRP A 20 0.98 10.84 -1.55
CA TRP A 20 2.08 11.27 -0.70
C TRP A 20 2.62 12.58 -1.26
N VAL A 21 2.18 13.70 -0.71
CA VAL A 21 2.62 15.02 -1.18
C VAL A 21 4.12 15.19 -1.00
N GLN A 22 4.70 16.10 -1.76
CA GLN A 22 6.13 16.37 -1.73
C GLN A 22 6.60 16.69 -0.30
N ASP A 23 7.70 16.09 0.11
CA ASP A 23 8.32 16.24 1.43
C ASP A 23 7.53 15.61 2.58
N ALA A 24 6.46 14.86 2.31
CA ALA A 24 5.80 14.07 3.35
C ALA A 24 6.67 12.87 3.73
N TRP A 25 6.68 12.55 5.01
CA TRP A 25 7.42 11.39 5.50
C TRP A 25 6.67 10.74 6.66
N HIS A 26 7.13 9.55 7.06
CA HIS A 26 6.55 8.85 8.21
C HIS A 26 7.63 8.41 9.18
N GLU A 27 7.25 8.31 10.44
CA GLU A 27 8.12 7.86 11.52
C GLU A 27 7.34 6.92 12.45
N ASP A 28 8.08 6.23 13.30
CA ASP A 28 7.52 5.38 14.37
C ASP A 28 6.57 4.31 13.83
N HIS A 29 6.79 3.89 12.59
CA HIS A 29 5.94 2.87 11.99
C HIS A 29 6.16 1.50 12.64
N VAL A 30 5.06 0.80 12.91
CA VAL A 30 5.07 -0.59 13.35
C VAL A 30 4.28 -1.37 12.32
N ILE A 31 4.99 -2.16 11.53
CA ILE A 31 4.43 -2.88 10.38
C ILE A 31 4.85 -4.34 10.47
N LYS A 32 3.90 -5.24 10.23
CA LYS A 32 4.15 -6.67 10.10
C LYS A 32 3.98 -7.10 8.66
N VAL A 33 4.87 -7.97 8.20
CA VAL A 33 4.73 -8.65 6.91
C VAL A 33 4.74 -10.15 7.18
N ASN A 34 3.67 -10.82 6.83
CA ASN A 34 3.48 -12.25 7.10
C ASN A 34 3.71 -12.61 8.58
N GLY A 35 3.22 -11.75 9.49
CA GLY A 35 3.31 -11.96 10.93
C GLY A 35 4.61 -11.54 11.57
N GLU A 36 5.59 -11.06 10.80
CA GLU A 36 6.89 -10.63 11.33
C GLU A 36 7.03 -9.11 11.26
N TYR A 37 7.52 -8.51 12.32
CA TYR A 37 7.79 -7.08 12.35
C TYR A 37 8.95 -6.73 11.44
N VAL A 38 8.80 -5.65 10.67
CA VAL A 38 9.86 -5.12 9.82
C VAL A 38 10.26 -3.74 10.31
N GLU A 39 11.56 -3.48 10.40
CA GLU A 39 12.06 -2.17 10.86
C GLU A 39 12.04 -1.16 9.72
N ASP A 40 12.58 -1.54 8.57
CA ASP A 40 12.61 -0.69 7.41
C ASP A 40 11.64 -1.21 6.36
N VAL A 41 10.88 -0.28 5.76
CA VAL A 41 9.98 -0.64 4.68
C VAL A 41 10.79 -0.75 3.39
N ILE A 42 11.11 -1.98 3.02
CA ILE A 42 11.73 -2.29 1.73
C ILE A 42 10.65 -2.93 0.87
N ASP A 43 9.90 -2.09 0.18
CA ASP A 43 8.71 -2.50 -0.51
C ASP A 43 8.97 -3.51 -1.64
N ASP A 44 10.14 -3.46 -2.29
CA ASP A 44 10.52 -4.43 -3.31
C ASP A 44 10.61 -5.85 -2.76
N GLU A 45 10.86 -6.00 -1.47
CA GLU A 45 10.95 -7.29 -0.80
C GLU A 45 9.59 -7.80 -0.31
N ILE A 46 8.54 -7.00 -0.39
CA ILE A 46 7.20 -7.39 0.03
C ILE A 46 6.49 -8.08 -1.12
N PRO A 47 6.18 -9.39 -1.02
CA PRO A 47 5.42 -10.08 -2.06
C PRO A 47 4.02 -9.50 -2.22
N ASN A 48 3.47 -9.57 -3.43
CA ASN A 48 2.12 -9.08 -3.70
C ASN A 48 1.05 -9.78 -2.86
N ASP A 49 1.25 -11.05 -2.53
CA ASP A 49 0.31 -11.86 -1.75
C ASP A 49 0.61 -11.88 -0.25
N ALA A 50 1.63 -11.13 0.19
CA ALA A 50 1.96 -11.06 1.62
C ALA A 50 0.82 -10.43 2.42
N ASP A 51 0.66 -10.88 3.65
CA ASP A 51 -0.25 -10.24 4.60
C ASP A 51 0.49 -9.11 5.29
N VAL A 52 0.04 -7.89 5.08
CA VAL A 52 0.65 -6.69 5.66
C VAL A 52 -0.30 -6.09 6.69
N VAL A 53 0.23 -5.76 7.86
CA VAL A 53 -0.53 -5.10 8.92
C VAL A 53 0.21 -3.85 9.34
N ILE A 54 -0.45 -2.71 9.25
CA ILE A 54 0.06 -1.46 9.83
C ILE A 54 -0.58 -1.33 11.21
N GLU A 55 0.24 -1.39 12.25
CA GLU A 55 -0.24 -1.28 13.63
C GLU A 55 -0.20 0.15 14.14
N SER A 56 0.84 0.90 13.78
CA SER A 56 0.98 2.29 14.21
C SER A 56 1.97 3.03 13.32
N GLY A 57 2.12 4.31 13.56
CA GLY A 57 3.03 5.19 12.86
C GLY A 57 2.43 6.58 12.73
N VAL A 58 3.25 7.53 12.34
CA VAL A 58 2.85 8.94 12.16
C VAL A 58 3.32 9.39 10.78
N VAL A 59 2.44 10.06 10.05
CA VAL A 59 2.76 10.70 8.77
C VAL A 59 2.81 12.21 9.00
N TYR A 60 3.89 12.83 8.55
CA TYR A 60 4.06 14.29 8.62
C TYR A 60 3.84 14.86 7.23
N ILE A 61 2.84 15.73 7.13
CA ILE A 61 2.45 16.35 5.86
C ILE A 61 2.75 17.83 5.93
N PRO A 62 3.80 18.29 5.22
CA PRO A 62 4.11 19.73 5.22
C PRO A 62 3.06 20.50 4.44
N SER A 63 2.71 21.68 4.95
CA SER A 63 1.85 22.61 4.22
C SER A 63 2.34 24.02 4.45
N GLN A 64 2.17 24.86 3.41
CA GLN A 64 2.54 26.26 3.46
C GLN A 64 1.32 27.07 3.88
N THR A 65 1.48 27.94 4.89
CA THR A 65 0.43 28.83 5.36
C THR A 65 0.94 30.27 5.32
N ASP A 66 0.05 31.25 5.55
CA ASP A 66 0.41 32.66 5.60
C ASP A 66 1.40 32.96 6.74
N SER A 67 1.39 32.15 7.79
CA SER A 67 2.31 32.31 8.92
C SER A 67 3.59 31.49 8.78
N GLY A 68 3.78 30.79 7.66
CA GLY A 68 4.96 29.99 7.37
C GLY A 68 4.62 28.53 7.11
N ARG A 69 5.66 27.70 7.10
CA ARG A 69 5.49 26.26 6.89
C ARG A 69 5.07 25.59 8.19
N VAL A 70 4.00 24.81 8.13
CA VAL A 70 3.53 23.99 9.23
C VAL A 70 3.46 22.53 8.79
N GLU A 71 3.52 21.62 9.76
CA GLU A 71 3.42 20.19 9.51
C GLU A 71 2.15 19.67 10.17
N LYS A 72 1.39 18.90 9.41
CA LYS A 72 0.22 18.19 9.92
C LYS A 72 0.62 16.77 10.24
N GLU A 73 0.26 16.30 11.42
CA GLU A 73 0.48 14.93 11.84
C GLU A 73 -0.79 14.10 11.64
N VAL A 74 -0.65 12.96 10.99
CA VAL A 74 -1.76 12.02 10.78
C VAL A 74 -1.24 10.62 11.11
N SER A 75 -2.04 9.83 11.81
CA SER A 75 -1.69 8.44 12.06
C SER A 75 -1.49 7.71 10.72
N LEU A 76 -0.48 6.87 10.64
CA LEU A 76 -0.20 6.09 9.43
C LEU A 76 -1.40 5.20 9.06
N VAL A 77 -2.06 4.61 10.08
CA VAL A 77 -3.28 3.82 9.87
C VAL A 77 -4.38 4.66 9.24
N THR A 78 -4.61 5.88 9.75
CA THR A 78 -5.62 6.79 9.20
C THR A 78 -5.25 7.25 7.80
N HIS A 79 -3.98 7.56 7.57
CA HIS A 79 -3.48 7.99 6.27
C HIS A 79 -3.74 6.90 5.21
N PHE A 80 -3.46 5.64 5.55
CA PHE A 80 -3.74 4.52 4.67
C PHE A 80 -5.25 4.36 4.43
N LYS A 81 -6.06 4.42 5.49
CA LYS A 81 -7.52 4.25 5.37
C LYS A 81 -8.15 5.34 4.49
N ASN A 82 -7.65 6.56 4.57
CA ASN A 82 -8.10 7.66 3.72
C ASN A 82 -7.73 7.40 2.25
N TRP A 83 -6.53 6.92 2.00
CA TRP A 83 -6.11 6.52 0.66
C TRP A 83 -7.02 5.42 0.10
N ARG A 84 -7.31 4.41 0.92
CA ARG A 84 -8.18 3.30 0.51
C ARG A 84 -9.57 3.79 0.12
N LYS A 85 -10.12 4.76 0.83
CA LYS A 85 -11.42 5.36 0.49
C LYS A 85 -11.40 6.11 -0.84
N GLN A 86 -10.30 6.77 -1.15
CA GLN A 86 -10.15 7.54 -2.39
C GLN A 86 -9.76 6.68 -3.58
N ASN A 87 -9.16 5.53 -3.33
CA ASN A 87 -8.68 4.64 -4.36
C ASN A 87 -9.87 3.97 -5.06
N LYS A 88 -9.86 4.03 -6.39
CA LYS A 88 -10.93 3.47 -7.21
C LYS A 88 -10.75 1.99 -7.52
N PHE A 89 -9.67 1.39 -7.05
CA PHE A 89 -9.30 0.02 -7.40
C PHE A 89 -9.33 -0.88 -6.18
N SER A 90 -9.74 -2.12 -6.39
CA SER A 90 -9.62 -3.19 -5.41
C SER A 90 -8.50 -4.13 -5.84
N PHE A 91 -7.85 -4.76 -4.88
CA PHE A 91 -6.73 -5.66 -5.13
C PHE A 91 -7.14 -7.08 -4.75
N ILE A 92 -7.03 -7.98 -5.72
CA ILE A 92 -7.39 -9.39 -5.54
C ILE A 92 -6.13 -10.21 -5.82
N VAL A 93 -5.81 -11.10 -4.89
CA VAL A 93 -4.69 -12.03 -5.05
C VAL A 93 -5.24 -13.39 -5.41
N VAL A 94 -4.75 -13.94 -6.51
CA VAL A 94 -5.20 -15.23 -7.02
C VAL A 94 -4.03 -16.21 -6.97
N THR A 95 -4.25 -17.35 -6.31
CA THR A 95 -3.28 -18.44 -6.26
C THR A 95 -3.67 -19.49 -7.28
N VAL A 96 -2.73 -19.87 -8.15
CA VAL A 96 -3.00 -20.80 -9.25
C VAL A 96 -1.95 -21.90 -9.25
N GLU A 97 -2.28 -23.02 -9.89
CA GLU A 97 -1.30 -24.05 -10.16
C GLU A 97 -0.21 -23.50 -11.07
N LYS A 98 1.04 -23.85 -10.78
CA LYS A 98 2.19 -23.27 -11.46
C LYS A 98 2.17 -23.49 -12.97
N ASP A 99 1.75 -24.66 -13.42
CA ASP A 99 1.66 -25.01 -14.83
C ASP A 99 0.47 -24.36 -15.56
N LYS A 100 -0.46 -23.74 -14.80
CA LYS A 100 -1.63 -23.03 -15.33
C LYS A 100 -1.46 -21.51 -15.29
N ALA A 101 -0.39 -21.02 -14.69
CA ALA A 101 -0.21 -19.59 -14.42
C ALA A 101 -0.33 -18.71 -15.67
N ALA A 102 0.30 -19.11 -16.76
CA ALA A 102 0.26 -18.33 -18.00
C ALA A 102 -1.15 -18.24 -18.58
N GLU A 103 -1.90 -19.34 -18.58
CA GLU A 103 -3.28 -19.38 -19.08
C GLU A 103 -4.20 -18.52 -18.23
N VAL A 104 -4.06 -18.63 -16.89
CA VAL A 104 -4.89 -17.86 -15.97
C VAL A 104 -4.58 -16.37 -16.10
N ARG A 105 -3.31 -16.00 -16.20
CA ARG A 105 -2.92 -14.60 -16.38
C ARG A 105 -3.53 -14.01 -17.63
N GLN A 106 -3.50 -14.75 -18.75
CA GLN A 106 -4.08 -14.30 -20.00
C GLN A 106 -5.60 -14.14 -19.89
N ALA A 107 -6.26 -15.09 -19.23
CA ALA A 107 -7.70 -15.03 -19.00
C ALA A 107 -8.08 -13.81 -18.14
N LEU A 108 -7.33 -13.54 -17.07
CA LEU A 108 -7.57 -12.38 -16.20
C LEU A 108 -7.48 -11.07 -16.97
N LYS A 109 -6.50 -10.94 -17.86
CA LYS A 109 -6.32 -9.72 -18.66
C LYS A 109 -7.50 -9.42 -19.57
N SER A 110 -8.27 -10.43 -19.97
CA SER A 110 -9.41 -10.27 -20.85
C SER A 110 -10.73 -9.98 -20.13
N ILE A 111 -10.73 -10.01 -18.80
CA ILE A 111 -11.94 -9.74 -18.00
C ILE A 111 -12.17 -8.23 -17.95
N PRO A 112 -13.38 -7.75 -18.32
CA PRO A 112 -13.71 -6.32 -18.18
C PRO A 112 -13.53 -5.85 -16.74
N GLY A 113 -12.91 -4.69 -16.55
CA GLY A 113 -12.65 -4.14 -15.22
C GLY A 113 -11.28 -4.50 -14.65
N VAL A 114 -10.57 -5.43 -15.25
CA VAL A 114 -9.19 -5.73 -14.83
C VAL A 114 -8.25 -4.70 -15.44
N ILE A 115 -7.58 -3.95 -14.58
CA ILE A 115 -6.68 -2.87 -15.00
C ILE A 115 -5.26 -3.38 -15.16
N GLU A 116 -4.83 -4.25 -14.25
CA GLU A 116 -3.46 -4.72 -14.21
C GLU A 116 -3.41 -6.13 -13.62
N VAL A 117 -2.52 -6.95 -14.15
CA VAL A 117 -2.22 -8.28 -13.60
C VAL A 117 -0.74 -8.30 -13.29
N LYS A 118 -0.41 -8.46 -12.00
CA LYS A 118 0.97 -8.56 -11.51
C LYS A 118 1.22 -9.96 -10.97
N GLY A 119 2.47 -10.33 -10.93
CA GLY A 119 2.91 -11.58 -10.34
C GLY A 119 3.92 -12.29 -11.22
N ASP A 120 4.44 -13.35 -10.70
CA ASP A 120 5.45 -14.17 -11.37
C ASP A 120 4.85 -15.21 -12.31
#